data_5c618e8744080c03795daeeeb463eae5
#
_entry.id   5c618e8744080c03795daeeeb463eae5
#
_cell.length_a   1.000
_cell.length_b   1.000
_cell.length_c   1.000
_cell.angle_alpha   90.00
_cell.angle_beta   90.00
_cell.angle_gamma   90.00
#
_symmetry.space_group_name_H-M   'P 1'
#
loop_
_entity.id
_entity.type
_entity.pdbx_description
1 polymer ?
#
loop_
_entity_poly.entity_id
_entity_poly.type
_entity_poly.pdbx_seq_one_letter_code
_entity_poly.pdbx_strand_id
1 'polypeptide(L)'
;MTNYARLYRFGFTPWERYATAAAASIAARLDREEAERSRPLGRALDLGCGRGLYTPELARRGWEAVGIDYVPAAIEAAAAKSRGMAGLSYVAGDVTRLAPADLGTFAFFLDIGCFQGLDAGQRLSQGRGVSALANPGATLLLLSFGPSRWRSLVGGASQEEIETAFAGWEMLAVEPASTAGLGWPMNKTTPQWYRLRRRT
;
A
#
# COMPACT_ATOMS: atom_id res chain seq x y z
N MET A 1 -13.43 12.37 3.59
CA MET A 1 -12.32 11.92 2.68
C MET A 1 -11.20 12.95 2.75
N THR A 2 -9.99 12.54 3.09
CA THR A 2 -8.81 13.43 3.10
C THR A 2 -8.48 13.85 1.67
N ASN A 3 -8.39 15.15 1.41
CA ASN A 3 -8.08 15.64 0.06
C ASN A 3 -6.56 15.61 -0.17
N TYR A 4 -6.03 14.43 -0.54
CA TYR A 4 -4.60 14.22 -0.77
C TYR A 4 -4.04 15.13 -1.88
N ALA A 5 -4.80 15.41 -2.94
CA ALA A 5 -4.37 16.34 -4.00
C ALA A 5 -4.05 17.73 -3.43
N ARG A 6 -4.83 18.19 -2.44
CA ARG A 6 -4.58 19.45 -1.73
C ARG A 6 -3.33 19.37 -0.85
N LEU A 7 -3.12 18.25 -0.15
CA LEU A 7 -1.93 18.04 0.69
C LEU A 7 -0.65 18.06 -0.16
N TYR A 8 -0.65 17.36 -1.29
CA TYR A 8 0.48 17.37 -2.24
C TYR A 8 0.77 18.79 -2.77
N ARG A 9 -0.28 19.56 -3.11
CA ARG A 9 -0.12 20.94 -3.61
C ARG A 9 0.54 21.87 -2.59
N PHE A 10 0.31 21.65 -1.30
CA PHE A 10 0.90 22.44 -0.22
C PHE A 10 2.19 21.82 0.37
N GLY A 11 2.72 20.75 -0.22
CA GLY A 11 3.94 20.11 0.25
C GLY A 11 3.85 19.41 1.61
N PHE A 12 2.64 19.19 2.10
CA PHE A 12 2.41 18.52 3.39
C PHE A 12 2.37 16.99 3.18
N THR A 13 3.52 16.34 3.35
CA THR A 13 3.71 14.89 3.12
C THR A 13 4.33 14.20 4.34
N PRO A 14 3.62 14.13 5.49
CA PRO A 14 4.18 13.58 6.74
C PRO A 14 4.60 12.11 6.63
N TRP A 15 4.02 11.35 5.69
CA TRP A 15 4.39 9.97 5.40
C TRP A 15 5.80 9.80 4.82
N GLU A 16 6.39 10.83 4.20
CA GLU A 16 7.76 10.77 3.69
C GLU A 16 8.80 10.64 4.83
N ARG A 17 8.57 11.33 5.95
CA ARG A 17 9.40 11.19 7.16
C ARG A 17 9.27 9.81 7.79
N TYR A 18 8.05 9.26 7.80
CA TYR A 18 7.81 7.89 8.25
C TYR A 18 8.56 6.89 7.39
N ALA A 19 8.52 7.02 6.07
CA ALA A 19 9.22 6.13 5.15
C ALA A 19 10.72 6.04 5.48
N THR A 20 11.37 7.15 5.79
CA THR A 20 12.79 7.17 6.19
C THR A 20 12.99 6.50 7.55
N ALA A 21 12.18 6.84 8.55
CA ALA A 21 12.32 6.29 9.90
C ALA A 21 12.00 4.79 9.99
N ALA A 22 11.08 4.31 9.15
CA ALA A 22 10.63 2.92 9.13
C ALA A 22 11.35 2.07 8.07
N ALA A 23 12.31 2.62 7.31
CA ALA A 23 12.93 1.97 6.15
C ALA A 23 13.44 0.55 6.44
N ALA A 24 14.21 0.37 7.52
CA ALA A 24 14.74 -0.94 7.91
C ALA A 24 13.62 -1.95 8.25
N SER A 25 12.56 -1.49 8.92
CA SER A 25 11.41 -2.32 9.30
C SER A 25 10.59 -2.74 8.07
N ILE A 26 10.44 -1.85 7.10
CA ILE A 26 9.76 -2.14 5.83
C ILE A 26 10.62 -3.11 5.01
N ALA A 27 11.93 -2.87 4.90
CA ALA A 27 12.85 -3.75 4.20
C ALA A 27 12.81 -5.19 4.74
N ALA A 28 12.86 -5.37 6.07
CA ALA A 28 12.78 -6.69 6.68
C ALA A 28 11.47 -7.44 6.37
N ARG A 29 10.35 -6.71 6.21
CA ARG A 29 9.08 -7.31 5.80
C ARG A 29 9.08 -7.72 4.33
N LEU A 30 9.65 -6.91 3.46
CA LEU A 30 9.84 -7.24 2.05
C LEU A 30 10.80 -8.43 1.89
N ASP A 31 11.90 -8.48 2.67
CA ASP A 31 12.81 -9.63 2.69
C ASP A 31 12.08 -10.94 3.03
N ARG A 32 11.17 -10.90 4.02
CA ARG A 32 10.32 -12.05 4.38
C ARG A 32 9.38 -12.46 3.26
N GLU A 33 8.75 -11.49 2.57
CA GLU A 33 7.90 -11.77 1.41
C GLU A 33 8.66 -12.45 0.27
N GLU A 34 9.91 -12.04 0.05
CA GLU A 34 10.76 -12.54 -1.02
C GLU A 34 11.37 -13.90 -0.70
N ALA A 35 11.73 -14.15 0.58
CA ALA A 35 12.31 -15.42 1.03
C ALA A 35 11.39 -16.63 0.83
N GLU A 36 10.08 -16.42 0.83
CA GLU A 36 9.07 -17.47 0.62
C GLU A 36 8.76 -17.72 -0.87
N ARG A 37 9.49 -17.07 -1.80
CA ARG A 37 9.19 -17.09 -3.24
C ARG A 37 10.37 -17.59 -4.07
N SER A 38 10.04 -18.26 -5.18
CA SER A 38 11.01 -18.52 -6.24
C SER A 38 11.17 -17.30 -7.15
N ARG A 39 12.35 -17.17 -7.75
CA ARG A 39 12.57 -16.13 -8.77
C ARG A 39 12.25 -16.66 -10.18
N PRO A 40 11.70 -15.83 -11.09
CA PRO A 40 11.40 -14.41 -10.90
C PRO A 40 10.24 -14.18 -9.92
N LEU A 41 10.27 -13.09 -9.15
CA LEU A 41 9.28 -12.80 -8.09
C LEU A 41 7.86 -12.54 -8.63
N GLY A 42 7.76 -12.15 -9.91
CA GLY A 42 6.51 -11.79 -10.55
C GLY A 42 6.15 -10.31 -10.37
N ARG A 43 4.87 -9.99 -10.51
CA ARG A 43 4.36 -8.62 -10.48
C ARG A 43 3.92 -8.20 -9.09
N ALA A 44 4.25 -6.95 -8.71
CA ALA A 44 3.83 -6.32 -7.45
C ALA A 44 3.04 -5.03 -7.72
N LEU A 45 1.96 -4.79 -6.99
CA LEU A 45 1.15 -3.57 -7.06
C LEU A 45 1.29 -2.75 -5.77
N ASP A 46 1.79 -1.52 -5.90
CA ASP A 46 1.89 -0.52 -4.83
C ASP A 46 0.63 0.36 -4.84
N LEU A 47 -0.27 0.13 -3.89
CA LEU A 47 -1.60 0.74 -3.79
C LEU A 47 -1.52 2.11 -3.11
N GLY A 48 -1.90 3.17 -3.82
CA GLY A 48 -1.75 4.54 -3.34
C GLY A 48 -0.29 4.95 -3.26
N CYS A 49 0.50 4.65 -4.30
CA CYS A 49 1.95 4.81 -4.34
C CYS A 49 2.45 6.27 -4.17
N GLY A 50 1.56 7.26 -4.29
CA GLY A 50 1.90 8.66 -4.19
C GLY A 50 2.99 9.07 -5.16
N ARG A 51 4.04 9.72 -4.63
CA ARG A 51 5.22 10.15 -5.40
C ARG A 51 6.28 9.05 -5.57
N GLY A 52 5.88 7.78 -5.48
CA GLY A 52 6.75 6.63 -5.71
C GLY A 52 7.80 6.43 -4.61
N LEU A 53 7.36 6.28 -3.36
CA LEU A 53 8.28 6.01 -2.25
C LEU A 53 8.74 4.56 -2.24
N TYR A 54 7.84 3.63 -2.51
CA TYR A 54 8.09 2.19 -2.36
C TYR A 54 8.13 1.44 -3.70
N THR A 55 7.44 1.91 -4.73
CA THR A 55 7.45 1.28 -6.06
C THR A 55 8.88 1.07 -6.61
N PRO A 56 9.82 2.07 -6.52
CA PRO A 56 11.20 1.86 -6.96
C PRO A 56 11.96 0.84 -6.12
N GLU A 57 11.63 0.71 -4.84
CA GLU A 57 12.25 -0.31 -3.97
C GLU A 57 11.81 -1.71 -4.38
N LEU A 58 10.52 -1.92 -4.69
CA LEU A 58 10.03 -3.19 -5.21
C LEU A 58 10.76 -3.57 -6.52
N ALA A 59 10.94 -2.61 -7.43
CA ALA A 59 11.67 -2.86 -8.68
C ALA A 59 13.14 -3.24 -8.44
N ARG A 60 13.86 -2.53 -7.53
CA ARG A 60 15.25 -2.87 -7.18
C ARG A 60 15.38 -4.27 -6.58
N ARG A 61 14.36 -4.78 -5.93
CA ARG A 61 14.29 -6.11 -5.35
C ARG A 61 13.99 -7.21 -6.38
N GLY A 62 13.63 -6.83 -7.61
CA GLY A 62 13.38 -7.75 -8.71
C GLY A 62 11.90 -8.07 -8.96
N TRP A 63 11.00 -7.27 -8.40
CA TRP A 63 9.60 -7.29 -8.79
C TRP A 63 9.37 -6.53 -10.09
N GLU A 64 8.43 -6.97 -10.92
CA GLU A 64 7.82 -6.10 -11.91
C GLU A 64 6.82 -5.20 -11.19
N ALA A 65 7.26 -4.00 -10.80
CA ALA A 65 6.52 -3.13 -9.91
C ALA A 65 5.58 -2.19 -10.67
N VAL A 66 4.34 -2.11 -10.23
CA VAL A 66 3.35 -1.14 -10.72
C VAL A 66 2.91 -0.28 -9.54
N GLY A 67 3.04 1.04 -9.66
CA GLY A 67 2.46 1.98 -8.70
C GLY A 67 1.15 2.57 -9.21
N ILE A 68 0.11 2.57 -8.39
CA ILE A 68 -1.17 3.21 -8.71
C ILE A 68 -1.52 4.29 -7.70
N ASP A 69 -1.92 5.47 -8.17
CA ASP A 69 -2.45 6.56 -7.33
C ASP A 69 -3.48 7.37 -8.12
N TYR A 70 -4.49 7.90 -7.44
CA TYR A 70 -5.56 8.66 -8.10
C TYR A 70 -5.17 10.13 -8.38
N VAL A 71 -4.02 10.62 -7.86
CA VAL A 71 -3.52 11.99 -8.06
C VAL A 71 -2.55 12.02 -9.24
N PRO A 72 -2.94 12.51 -10.43
CA PRO A 72 -2.06 12.50 -11.61
C PRO A 72 -0.70 13.18 -11.39
N ALA A 73 -0.68 14.33 -10.69
CA ALA A 73 0.56 15.05 -10.39
C ALA A 73 1.53 14.25 -9.48
N ALA A 74 1.00 13.36 -8.62
CA ALA A 74 1.85 12.46 -7.83
C ALA A 74 2.48 11.39 -8.72
N ILE A 75 1.72 10.83 -9.65
CA ILE A 75 2.18 9.85 -10.64
C ILE A 75 3.25 10.46 -11.57
N GLU A 76 3.02 11.67 -12.08
CA GLU A 76 4.00 12.39 -12.90
C GLU A 76 5.32 12.60 -12.13
N ALA A 77 5.24 13.00 -10.86
CA ALA A 77 6.41 13.18 -10.00
C ALA A 77 7.13 11.85 -9.72
N ALA A 78 6.38 10.76 -9.50
CA ALA A 78 6.93 9.42 -9.32
C ALA A 78 7.68 8.93 -10.58
N ALA A 79 7.04 9.06 -11.74
CA ALA A 79 7.63 8.68 -13.02
C ALA A 79 8.89 9.50 -13.34
N ALA A 80 8.89 10.80 -13.05
CA ALA A 80 10.05 11.67 -13.27
C ALA A 80 11.25 11.25 -12.39
N LYS A 81 11.02 10.93 -11.11
CA LYS A 81 12.06 10.47 -10.16
C LYS A 81 12.63 9.11 -10.52
N SER A 82 11.84 8.26 -11.15
CA SER A 82 12.22 6.88 -11.48
C SER A 82 12.62 6.71 -12.95
N ARG A 83 12.87 7.81 -13.66
CA ARG A 83 13.23 7.78 -15.08
C ARG A 83 14.47 6.92 -15.31
N GLY A 84 14.36 5.98 -16.26
CA GLY A 84 15.43 5.06 -16.60
C GLY A 84 15.54 3.82 -15.72
N MET A 85 14.72 3.68 -14.68
CA MET A 85 14.65 2.43 -13.92
C MET A 85 13.84 1.40 -14.69
N ALA A 86 14.43 0.22 -14.89
CA ALA A 86 13.74 -0.93 -15.47
C ALA A 86 12.81 -1.62 -14.45
N GLY A 87 11.81 -2.36 -14.94
CA GLY A 87 10.96 -3.19 -14.10
C GLY A 87 9.93 -2.43 -13.27
N LEU A 88 9.66 -1.16 -13.59
CA LEU A 88 8.59 -0.42 -12.92
C LEU A 88 7.75 0.44 -13.89
N SER A 89 6.51 0.64 -13.52
CA SER A 89 5.57 1.54 -14.20
C SER A 89 4.63 2.21 -13.21
N TYR A 90 3.95 3.28 -13.67
CA TYR A 90 2.98 4.01 -12.86
C TYR A 90 1.68 4.21 -13.62
N VAL A 91 0.56 4.13 -12.91
CA VAL A 91 -0.79 4.29 -13.46
C VAL A 91 -1.56 5.32 -12.63
N ALA A 92 -2.11 6.33 -13.28
CA ALA A 92 -3.08 7.21 -12.66
C ALA A 92 -4.43 6.49 -12.60
N GLY A 93 -4.89 6.11 -11.41
CA GLY A 93 -6.10 5.31 -11.24
C GLY A 93 -6.60 5.24 -9.80
N ASP A 94 -7.85 4.83 -9.66
CA ASP A 94 -8.55 4.74 -8.39
C ASP A 94 -8.47 3.29 -7.85
N VAL A 95 -7.89 3.11 -6.67
CA VAL A 95 -7.77 1.80 -5.99
C VAL A 95 -9.12 1.16 -5.66
N THR A 96 -10.21 1.90 -5.73
CA THR A 96 -11.57 1.39 -5.54
C THR A 96 -12.21 0.87 -6.84
N ARG A 97 -11.51 1.00 -7.98
CA ARG A 97 -11.98 0.62 -9.32
C ARG A 97 -10.97 -0.23 -10.09
N LEU A 98 -10.22 -1.05 -9.37
CA LEU A 98 -9.23 -1.95 -9.97
C LEU A 98 -9.90 -3.01 -10.84
N ALA A 99 -9.38 -3.20 -12.07
CA ALA A 99 -9.88 -4.20 -13.00
C ALA A 99 -8.73 -4.97 -13.67
N PRO A 100 -8.83 -6.32 -13.79
CA PRO A 100 -7.80 -7.13 -14.46
C PRO A 100 -7.56 -6.76 -15.92
N ALA A 101 -8.59 -6.29 -16.63
CA ALA A 101 -8.47 -5.86 -18.03
C ALA A 101 -7.47 -4.70 -18.21
N ASP A 102 -7.34 -3.83 -17.20
CA ASP A 102 -6.48 -2.65 -17.26
C ASP A 102 -5.08 -2.89 -16.71
N LEU A 103 -4.98 -3.75 -15.68
CA LEU A 103 -3.77 -3.90 -14.89
C LEU A 103 -3.13 -5.30 -14.97
N GLY A 104 -3.87 -6.31 -15.42
CA GLY A 104 -3.45 -7.71 -15.31
C GLY A 104 -3.50 -8.23 -13.88
N THR A 105 -2.68 -9.23 -13.56
CA THR A 105 -2.67 -9.88 -12.24
C THR A 105 -1.34 -9.74 -11.53
N PHE A 106 -1.34 -9.94 -10.19
CA PHE A 106 -0.20 -9.70 -9.32
C PHE A 106 0.01 -10.83 -8.32
N ALA A 107 1.27 -11.05 -7.96
CA ALA A 107 1.67 -11.97 -6.93
C ALA A 107 1.81 -11.31 -5.56
N PHE A 108 2.00 -9.99 -5.53
CA PHE A 108 2.19 -9.22 -4.30
C PHE A 108 1.47 -7.87 -4.38
N PHE A 109 0.91 -7.43 -3.25
CA PHE A 109 0.30 -6.12 -3.07
C PHE A 109 0.93 -5.43 -1.86
N LEU A 110 1.25 -4.16 -2.00
CA LEU A 110 1.74 -3.31 -0.93
C LEU A 110 0.76 -2.15 -0.73
N ASP A 111 0.29 -1.95 0.50
CA ASP A 111 -0.53 -0.81 0.90
C ASP A 111 0.06 -0.15 2.15
N ILE A 112 0.68 1.00 2.00
CA ILE A 112 1.22 1.75 3.13
C ILE A 112 0.41 3.02 3.34
N GLY A 113 -0.70 2.86 4.06
CA GLY A 113 -1.56 3.96 4.49
C GLY A 113 -2.62 4.43 3.49
N CYS A 114 -2.84 3.71 2.39
CA CYS A 114 -3.93 4.01 1.45
C CYS A 114 -5.29 3.54 2.01
N PHE A 115 -5.41 2.26 2.37
CA PHE A 115 -6.63 1.62 2.88
C PHE A 115 -7.27 2.36 4.06
N GLN A 116 -6.46 2.84 4.99
CA GLN A 116 -6.94 3.54 6.18
C GLN A 116 -7.70 4.84 5.89
N GLY A 117 -7.39 5.48 4.75
CA GLY A 117 -8.02 6.74 4.32
C GLY A 117 -9.35 6.56 3.60
N LEU A 118 -9.74 5.33 3.30
CA LEU A 118 -10.97 4.97 2.59
C LEU A 118 -12.15 4.86 3.56
N ASP A 119 -13.36 5.15 3.09
CA ASP A 119 -14.59 4.82 3.79
C ASP A 119 -14.94 3.32 3.68
N ALA A 120 -15.96 2.87 4.41
CA ALA A 120 -16.33 1.45 4.46
C ALA A 120 -16.66 0.86 3.08
N GLY A 121 -17.42 1.59 2.25
CA GLY A 121 -17.78 1.15 0.90
C GLY A 121 -16.58 1.07 -0.03
N GLN A 122 -15.69 2.05 0.07
CA GLN A 122 -14.44 2.10 -0.67
C GLN A 122 -13.49 0.98 -0.29
N ARG A 123 -13.37 0.64 1.01
CA ARG A 123 -12.57 -0.50 1.51
C ARG A 123 -13.04 -1.82 0.91
N LEU A 124 -14.36 -2.05 0.92
CA LEU A 124 -14.94 -3.23 0.27
C LEU A 124 -14.66 -3.26 -1.24
N SER A 125 -14.69 -2.10 -1.90
CA SER A 125 -14.40 -2.01 -3.33
C SER A 125 -12.92 -2.26 -3.62
N GLN A 126 -11.99 -1.71 -2.83
CA GLN A 126 -10.57 -2.02 -2.93
C GLN A 126 -10.30 -3.51 -2.68
N GLY A 127 -10.90 -4.10 -1.63
CA GLY A 127 -10.74 -5.51 -1.33
C GLY A 127 -11.20 -6.43 -2.45
N ARG A 128 -12.35 -6.12 -3.08
CA ARG A 128 -12.83 -6.85 -4.28
C ARG A 128 -11.88 -6.69 -5.46
N GLY A 129 -11.43 -5.46 -5.74
CA GLY A 129 -10.52 -5.18 -6.84
C GLY A 129 -9.16 -5.87 -6.67
N VAL A 130 -8.54 -5.75 -5.49
CA VAL A 130 -7.30 -6.46 -5.16
C VAL A 130 -7.48 -7.98 -5.31
N SER A 131 -8.61 -8.52 -4.82
CA SER A 131 -8.91 -9.96 -4.94
C SER A 131 -9.07 -10.41 -6.38
N ALA A 132 -9.63 -9.57 -7.25
CA ALA A 132 -9.77 -9.86 -8.68
C ALA A 132 -8.42 -9.81 -9.43
N LEU A 133 -7.48 -8.99 -8.96
CA LEU A 133 -6.12 -8.90 -9.51
C LEU A 133 -5.14 -9.93 -8.93
N ALA A 134 -5.52 -10.64 -7.86
CA ALA A 134 -4.62 -11.52 -7.13
C ALA A 134 -4.44 -12.87 -7.84
N ASN A 135 -3.20 -13.24 -8.08
CA ASN A 135 -2.86 -14.62 -8.41
C ASN A 135 -3.23 -15.56 -7.25
N PRO A 136 -3.48 -16.86 -7.50
CA PRO A 136 -3.58 -17.84 -6.42
C PRO A 136 -2.35 -17.77 -5.50
N GLY A 137 -2.57 -17.69 -4.18
CA GLY A 137 -1.50 -17.56 -3.19
C GLY A 137 -0.80 -16.19 -3.14
N ALA A 138 -1.28 -15.19 -3.86
CA ALA A 138 -0.77 -13.82 -3.74
C ALA A 138 -0.84 -13.31 -2.31
N THR A 139 0.12 -12.45 -1.91
CA THR A 139 0.14 -11.83 -0.59
C THR A 139 -0.14 -10.32 -0.65
N LEU A 140 -0.69 -9.80 0.44
CA LEU A 140 -0.87 -8.38 0.69
C LEU A 140 -0.16 -8.02 2.00
N LEU A 141 0.72 -7.04 1.93
CA LEU A 141 1.31 -6.39 3.09
C LEU A 141 0.67 -5.01 3.25
N LEU A 142 -0.09 -4.81 4.32
CA LEU A 142 -0.88 -3.61 4.55
C LEU A 142 -0.47 -2.95 5.86
N LEU A 143 -0.16 -1.66 5.82
CA LEU A 143 0.03 -0.81 7.01
C LEU A 143 -1.20 0.08 7.20
N SER A 144 -1.80 -0.01 8.38
CA SER A 144 -2.91 0.87 8.75
C SER A 144 -2.80 1.36 10.19
N PHE A 145 -3.23 2.58 10.45
CA PHE A 145 -3.54 3.01 11.81
C PHE A 145 -4.75 2.25 12.34
N GLY A 146 -4.67 1.83 13.60
CA GLY A 146 -5.81 1.25 14.30
C GLY A 146 -6.91 2.30 14.59
N PRO A 147 -8.08 1.84 15.07
CA PRO A 147 -9.14 2.74 15.52
C PRO A 147 -8.64 3.65 16.63
N SER A 148 -8.89 4.95 16.51
CA SER A 148 -8.47 5.93 17.49
C SER A 148 -9.44 7.11 17.52
N ARG A 149 -9.40 7.92 18.59
CA ARG A 149 -10.13 9.20 18.67
C ARG A 149 -9.74 10.20 17.57
N TRP A 150 -8.63 9.98 16.90
CA TRP A 150 -8.10 10.79 15.80
C TRP A 150 -8.52 10.30 14.42
N ARG A 151 -9.35 9.23 14.35
CA ARG A 151 -9.74 8.59 13.09
C ARG A 151 -10.33 9.57 12.06
N SER A 152 -11.06 10.58 12.50
CA SER A 152 -11.62 11.60 11.60
C SER A 152 -10.55 12.48 10.92
N LEU A 153 -9.36 12.57 11.50
CA LEU A 153 -8.26 13.38 10.99
C LEU A 153 -7.24 12.56 10.19
N VAL A 154 -6.91 11.35 10.67
CA VAL A 154 -5.78 10.57 10.14
C VAL A 154 -6.21 9.28 9.47
N GLY A 155 -7.50 8.97 9.47
CA GLY A 155 -8.00 7.67 9.04
C GLY A 155 -7.76 6.60 10.10
N GLY A 156 -7.88 5.35 9.67
CA GLY A 156 -7.66 4.18 10.51
C GLY A 156 -8.64 3.06 10.17
N ALA A 157 -8.17 1.82 10.26
CA ALA A 157 -9.00 0.63 10.07
C ALA A 157 -8.77 -0.36 11.21
N SER A 158 -9.85 -1.02 11.65
CA SER A 158 -9.73 -2.15 12.57
C SER A 158 -9.32 -3.41 11.80
N GLN A 159 -8.83 -4.40 12.52
CA GLN A 159 -8.57 -5.73 11.94
C GLN A 159 -9.84 -6.31 11.32
N GLU A 160 -11.00 -6.20 11.98
CA GLU A 160 -12.29 -6.66 11.48
C GLU A 160 -12.69 -6.01 10.16
N GLU A 161 -12.44 -4.70 10.01
CA GLU A 161 -12.70 -3.99 8.75
C GLU A 161 -11.80 -4.48 7.62
N ILE A 162 -10.54 -4.85 7.93
CA ILE A 162 -9.59 -5.43 6.97
C ILE A 162 -10.04 -6.85 6.60
N GLU A 163 -10.34 -7.70 7.57
CA GLU A 163 -10.84 -9.07 7.34
C GLU A 163 -12.13 -9.09 6.52
N THR A 164 -13.03 -8.14 6.80
CA THR A 164 -14.28 -7.98 6.03
C THR A 164 -14.01 -7.59 4.57
N ALA A 165 -13.10 -6.64 4.33
CA ALA A 165 -12.76 -6.21 2.98
C ALA A 165 -12.03 -7.31 2.18
N PHE A 166 -11.25 -8.14 2.87
CA PHE A 166 -10.45 -9.23 2.30
C PHE A 166 -10.95 -10.62 2.73
N ALA A 167 -12.28 -10.83 2.76
CA ALA A 167 -12.91 -12.06 3.24
C ALA A 167 -12.40 -13.36 2.57
N GLY A 168 -11.91 -13.28 1.33
CA GLY A 168 -11.30 -14.43 0.61
C GLY A 168 -9.80 -14.62 0.88
N TRP A 169 -9.25 -13.95 1.91
CA TRP A 169 -7.84 -14.00 2.27
C TRP A 169 -7.65 -14.61 3.65
N GLU A 170 -6.49 -15.19 3.89
CA GLU A 170 -6.06 -15.68 5.19
C GLU A 170 -5.16 -14.64 5.86
N MET A 171 -5.46 -14.26 7.10
CA MET A 171 -4.59 -13.40 7.89
C MET A 171 -3.41 -14.23 8.40
N LEU A 172 -2.20 -13.95 7.90
CA LEU A 172 -0.98 -14.66 8.27
C LEU A 172 -0.30 -14.04 9.49
N ALA A 173 -0.34 -12.72 9.61
CA ALA A 173 0.27 -12.02 10.75
C ALA A 173 -0.36 -10.65 10.97
N VAL A 174 -0.38 -10.22 12.24
CA VAL A 174 -0.69 -8.86 12.67
C VAL A 174 0.43 -8.43 13.61
N GLU A 175 1.16 -7.37 13.26
CA GLU A 175 2.35 -6.93 13.98
C GLU A 175 2.29 -5.43 14.25
N PRO A 176 2.71 -4.96 15.45
CA PRO A 176 2.79 -3.54 15.71
C PRO A 176 3.79 -2.86 14.76
N ALA A 177 3.46 -1.63 14.36
CA ALA A 177 4.34 -0.78 13.60
C ALA A 177 4.84 0.41 14.46
N SER A 178 6.05 0.89 14.13
CA SER A 178 6.60 2.06 14.80
C SER A 178 5.83 3.32 14.45
N THR A 179 5.77 4.27 15.39
CA THR A 179 5.28 5.64 15.15
C THR A 179 6.44 6.62 14.91
N ALA A 180 7.68 6.14 14.87
CA ALA A 180 8.85 6.98 14.60
C ALA A 180 8.71 7.69 13.24
N GLY A 181 9.04 8.96 13.18
CA GLY A 181 8.88 9.78 11.97
C GLY A 181 7.47 10.33 11.72
N LEU A 182 6.46 9.84 12.45
CA LEU A 182 5.10 10.41 12.39
C LEU A 182 4.99 11.65 13.29
N GLY A 183 4.42 12.73 12.75
CA GLY A 183 4.05 13.91 13.50
C GLY A 183 2.73 13.74 14.26
N TRP A 184 2.42 14.73 15.12
CA TRP A 184 1.11 14.79 15.76
C TRP A 184 0.00 15.05 14.70
N PRO A 185 -1.19 14.43 14.81
CA PRO A 185 -1.65 13.46 15.81
C PRO A 185 -1.32 11.98 15.48
N MET A 186 -0.69 11.69 14.34
CA MET A 186 -0.43 10.32 13.86
C MET A 186 0.46 9.51 14.82
N ASN A 187 1.41 10.16 15.52
CA ASN A 187 2.25 9.52 16.53
C ASN A 187 1.49 9.12 17.82
N LYS A 188 0.20 9.42 17.91
CA LYS A 188 -0.71 9.00 19.01
C LYS A 188 -1.66 7.90 18.58
N THR A 189 -1.43 7.33 17.40
CA THR A 189 -2.18 6.17 16.91
C THR A 189 -1.43 4.87 17.21
N THR A 190 -2.07 3.75 16.93
CA THR A 190 -1.49 2.40 17.06
C THR A 190 -1.41 1.76 15.67
N PRO A 191 -0.39 2.11 14.86
CA PRO A 191 -0.25 1.52 13.54
C PRO A 191 0.09 0.04 13.66
N GLN A 192 -0.45 -0.75 12.73
CA GLN A 192 -0.19 -2.17 12.64
C GLN A 192 0.09 -2.57 11.19
N TRP A 193 0.94 -3.56 11.03
CA TRP A 193 1.15 -4.29 9.81
C TRP A 193 0.26 -5.51 9.79
N TYR A 194 -0.41 -5.71 8.68
CA TYR A 194 -1.23 -6.87 8.38
C TYR A 194 -0.63 -7.59 7.18
N ARG A 195 -0.39 -8.89 7.32
CA ARG A 195 0.05 -9.75 6.23
C ARG A 195 -1.06 -10.72 5.91
N LEU A 196 -1.54 -10.70 4.68
CA LEU A 196 -2.63 -11.56 4.22
C LEU A 196 -2.17 -12.38 3.02
N ARG A 197 -2.79 -13.55 2.80
CA ARG A 197 -2.57 -14.42 1.64
C ARG A 197 -3.90 -14.76 1.00
N ARG A 198 -3.99 -14.63 -0.33
CA ARG A 198 -5.14 -15.04 -1.11
C ARG A 198 -5.32 -16.54 -0.99
N ARG A 199 -6.50 -16.99 -0.55
CA ARG A 199 -6.84 -18.42 -0.53
C ARG A 199 -6.97 -18.93 -1.97
N THR A 200 -6.50 -20.14 -2.19
CA THR A 200 -6.61 -20.86 -3.49
C THR A 200 -8.02 -21.36 -3.71
#